data_ff0c53545b6a57b814ab947643834d79
#
_entry.id   ff0c53545b6a57b814ab947643834d79
#
_cell.length_a   1.000
_cell.length_b   1.000
_cell.length_c   1.000
_cell.angle_alpha   90.00
_cell.angle_beta   90.00
_cell.angle_gamma   90.00
#
_symmetry.space_group_name_H-M   'P 1'
#
loop_
_entity.id
_entity.type
_entity.pdbx_description
1 polymer ?
#
loop_
_entity_poly.entity_id
_entity_poly.type
_entity_poly.pdbx_seq_one_letter_code
_entity_poly.pdbx_strand_id
1 'polypeptide(L)'
;MLIDISIKNYLSFKNETIFSLRAVSNKKDTKVNILSLKNDIDVLKTSVIYWYNASWKTNLLRSIQTIKVLITDSWRLGPSDPLFALWWLSLQPFRLNESTRKEPVEFKITFEINWIIYRYELSLDWMKICSENLYSKKTQKEKTLFKRILQNITIYDFDDNNSIKRVNENNLALSIFAKEGSEEAKMIHRFFQEIYVFFWDWSPSDSELMMINEYETFKPFLKSLLNKADLWIEDIDFSLKEIPFNQLPKSETLKAQLQSQWIPIPENVKSHIWNMYHPVYDDNGNIVWQHAFSVNDESKWTNKILNLAWSIYNVIRQWKILFIDEIDASLHSSLLLSLIRSFNKTNTNSHCQIIFTTQNTHIMDIKKTLRRDQIRFVEKDKFWSSKLSRLSDDSIRKEYITEKNYYKWIFWWLKNNEERDDLLND
;
A
#
# COMPACT_ATOMS: atom_id res chain seq x y z
N MET A 1 3.63 12.09 -6.07
CA MET A 1 4.47 11.57 -4.97
C MET A 1 3.77 11.76 -3.64
N LEU A 2 3.80 10.75 -2.78
CA LEU A 2 3.32 10.86 -1.41
C LEU A 2 4.39 11.53 -0.53
N ILE A 3 3.96 12.47 0.31
CA ILE A 3 4.86 13.23 1.19
C ILE A 3 4.59 12.90 2.66
N ASP A 4 3.36 13.10 3.13
CA ASP A 4 2.99 12.85 4.52
C ASP A 4 1.59 12.25 4.62
N ILE A 5 1.36 11.42 5.64
CA ILE A 5 0.05 10.92 6.05
C ILE A 5 -0.07 11.14 7.54
N SER A 6 -1.11 11.83 7.98
CA SER A 6 -1.47 11.95 9.39
C SER A 6 -2.78 11.19 9.64
N ILE A 7 -2.80 10.46 10.73
CA ILE A 7 -3.91 9.60 11.14
C ILE A 7 -4.22 9.91 12.60
N LYS A 8 -5.50 10.14 12.92
CA LYS A 8 -5.94 10.34 14.30
C LYS A 8 -7.25 9.61 14.54
N ASN A 9 -7.38 9.03 15.70
CA ASN A 9 -8.55 8.26 16.14
C ASN A 9 -8.98 7.17 15.16
N TYR A 10 -8.04 6.42 14.61
CA TYR A 10 -8.30 5.38 13.62
C TYR A 10 -7.68 4.05 14.04
N LEU A 11 -8.50 3.01 14.18
CA LEU A 11 -8.08 1.65 14.59
C LEU A 11 -7.19 1.66 15.84
N SER A 12 -5.88 1.50 15.68
CA SER A 12 -4.92 1.51 16.79
C SER A 12 -4.29 2.88 17.07
N PHE A 13 -4.53 3.86 16.23
CA PHE A 13 -3.98 5.20 16.38
C PHE A 13 -4.94 6.10 17.15
N LYS A 14 -4.70 6.28 18.46
CA LYS A 14 -5.50 7.17 19.29
C LYS A 14 -5.20 8.64 18.99
N ASN A 15 -3.93 8.99 19.11
CA ASN A 15 -3.44 10.35 18.91
C ASN A 15 -2.99 10.56 17.47
N GLU A 16 -2.87 11.83 17.07
CA GLU A 16 -2.33 12.16 15.74
C GLU A 16 -0.94 11.52 15.57
N THR A 17 -0.82 10.70 14.55
CA THR A 17 0.40 9.99 14.19
C THR A 17 0.74 10.33 12.74
N ILE A 18 1.95 10.83 12.52
CA ILE A 18 2.40 11.28 11.20
C ILE A 18 3.39 10.27 10.62
N PHE A 19 3.02 9.69 9.48
CA PHE A 19 3.92 8.94 8.62
C PHE A 19 4.45 9.89 7.53
N SER A 20 5.69 10.33 7.67
CA SER A 20 6.29 11.30 6.76
C SER A 20 7.38 10.67 5.91
N LEU A 21 7.30 10.78 4.60
CA LEU A 21 8.33 10.38 3.65
C LEU A 21 9.35 11.50 3.35
N ARG A 22 9.30 12.61 4.07
CA ARG A 22 10.32 13.66 3.93
C ARG A 22 11.68 13.12 4.35
N ALA A 23 12.68 13.33 3.50
CA ALA A 23 14.05 12.98 3.82
C ALA A 23 14.63 13.96 4.84
N VAL A 24 15.33 13.44 5.82
CA VAL A 24 16.07 14.26 6.79
C VAL A 24 17.40 14.71 6.15
N SER A 25 17.70 16.00 6.21
CA SER A 25 18.96 16.54 5.69
C SER A 25 20.14 15.95 6.44
N ASN A 26 20.85 15.02 5.82
CA ASN A 26 22.07 14.44 6.36
C ASN A 26 23.12 14.32 5.23
N LYS A 27 24.20 15.09 5.32
CA LYS A 27 25.30 15.11 4.33
C LYS A 27 26.01 13.76 4.13
N LYS A 28 25.86 12.83 5.07
CA LYS A 28 26.53 11.51 5.06
C LYS A 28 25.69 10.41 4.39
N ASP A 29 24.41 10.67 4.08
CA ASP A 29 23.54 9.66 3.52
C ASP A 29 23.48 9.72 1.99
N THR A 30 23.23 8.57 1.37
CA THR A 30 23.15 8.44 -0.08
C THR A 30 21.98 9.23 -0.66
N LYS A 31 22.24 10.04 -1.69
CA LYS A 31 21.20 10.78 -2.40
C LYS A 31 20.34 9.90 -3.33
N VAL A 32 20.79 8.69 -3.59
CA VAL A 32 20.13 7.75 -4.51
C VAL A 32 18.72 7.35 -4.03
N ASN A 33 18.52 7.35 -2.70
CA ASN A 33 17.25 6.93 -2.08
C ASN A 33 16.22 8.04 -1.95
N ILE A 34 16.50 9.23 -2.48
CA ILE A 34 15.62 10.39 -2.38
C ILE A 34 15.24 10.92 -3.76
N LEU A 35 14.13 11.61 -3.80
CA LEU A 35 13.66 12.42 -4.91
C LEU A 35 13.49 13.85 -4.44
N SER A 36 14.07 14.79 -5.16
CA SER A 36 13.89 16.21 -4.89
C SER A 36 12.67 16.72 -5.65
N LEU A 37 11.69 17.19 -4.91
CA LEU A 37 10.50 17.85 -5.43
C LEU A 37 10.73 19.36 -5.54
N LYS A 38 9.79 20.08 -6.12
CA LYS A 38 9.80 21.54 -6.04
C LYS A 38 9.74 22.02 -4.59
N ASN A 39 10.18 23.26 -4.37
CA ASN A 39 10.22 23.91 -3.04
C ASN A 39 11.17 23.22 -2.04
N ASP A 40 12.27 22.69 -2.50
CA ASP A 40 13.33 22.08 -1.69
C ASP A 40 12.82 20.95 -0.75
N ILE A 41 11.80 20.25 -1.17
CA ILE A 41 11.28 19.09 -0.46
C ILE A 41 11.91 17.83 -1.05
N ASP A 42 12.72 17.16 -0.25
CA ASP A 42 13.26 15.85 -0.56
C ASP A 42 12.35 14.77 0.04
N VAL A 43 11.98 13.77 -0.77
CA VAL A 43 11.15 12.63 -0.33
C VAL A 43 11.87 11.31 -0.56
N LEU A 44 11.58 10.36 0.31
CA LEU A 44 12.13 9.02 0.29
C LEU A 44 11.45 8.17 -0.78
N LYS A 45 12.22 7.41 -1.57
CA LYS A 45 11.72 6.42 -2.53
C LYS A 45 11.22 5.16 -1.84
N THR A 46 11.85 4.81 -0.70
CA THR A 46 11.57 3.58 0.03
C THR A 46 11.40 3.88 1.50
N SER A 47 10.41 3.25 2.16
CA SER A 47 10.29 3.25 3.61
C SER A 47 9.98 1.85 4.13
N VAL A 48 10.68 1.45 5.19
CA VAL A 48 10.55 0.14 5.84
C VAL A 48 9.97 0.34 7.22
N ILE A 49 8.94 -0.42 7.56
CA ILE A 49 8.24 -0.34 8.83
C ILE A 49 8.44 -1.64 9.59
N TYR A 50 9.09 -1.54 10.72
CA TYR A 50 9.32 -2.64 11.65
C TYR A 50 8.41 -2.53 12.85
N TRP A 51 8.20 -3.63 13.55
CA TRP A 51 7.57 -3.65 14.84
C TRP A 51 7.63 -5.03 15.52
N TYR A 52 7.16 -5.05 16.77
CA TYR A 52 7.34 -6.17 17.67
C TYR A 52 6.18 -7.20 17.69
N ASN A 53 4.93 -6.88 17.30
CA ASN A 53 3.77 -7.79 17.34
C ASN A 53 2.71 -7.55 16.26
N ALA A 54 2.13 -8.63 15.78
CA ALA A 54 1.51 -8.88 14.49
C ALA A 54 0.33 -8.02 14.00
N SER A 55 -0.45 -7.33 14.80
CA SER A 55 -1.76 -6.85 14.31
C SER A 55 -1.88 -5.37 13.94
N TRP A 56 -0.89 -4.53 14.20
CA TRP A 56 -1.03 -3.08 14.16
C TRP A 56 -0.39 -2.40 12.94
N LYS A 57 0.45 -3.11 12.19
CA LYS A 57 1.08 -2.75 10.95
C LYS A 57 0.14 -2.49 9.86
N THR A 58 -0.66 -3.46 9.70
CA THR A 58 -1.74 -3.45 8.76
C THR A 58 -2.61 -2.21 8.91
N ASN A 59 -2.71 -1.62 10.12
CA ASN A 59 -3.55 -0.46 10.35
C ASN A 59 -3.04 0.82 9.68
N LEU A 60 -1.73 1.00 9.51
CA LEU A 60 -1.21 2.09 8.70
C LEU A 60 -1.54 1.88 7.22
N LEU A 61 -1.35 0.66 6.71
CA LEU A 61 -1.69 0.36 5.31
C LEU A 61 -3.21 0.44 5.10
N ARG A 62 -4.00 -0.01 6.07
CA ARG A 62 -5.47 0.13 6.04
C ARG A 62 -5.92 1.59 5.98
N SER A 63 -5.20 2.51 6.64
CA SER A 63 -5.54 3.94 6.56
C SER A 63 -5.40 4.47 5.14
N ILE A 64 -4.34 4.07 4.43
CA ILE A 64 -4.13 4.43 3.02
C ILE A 64 -5.21 3.82 2.13
N GLN A 65 -5.50 2.54 2.33
CA GLN A 65 -6.57 1.86 1.59
C GLN A 65 -7.92 2.54 1.83
N THR A 66 -8.21 2.93 3.07
CA THR A 66 -9.44 3.65 3.43
C THR A 66 -9.53 4.99 2.71
N ILE A 67 -8.49 5.81 2.75
CA ILE A 67 -8.45 7.11 2.05
C ILE A 67 -8.62 6.91 0.54
N LYS A 68 -7.91 5.94 -0.03
CA LYS A 68 -8.02 5.59 -1.45
C LYS A 68 -9.46 5.25 -1.82
N VAL A 69 -10.07 4.29 -1.13
CA VAL A 69 -11.43 3.83 -1.40
C VAL A 69 -12.46 4.97 -1.27
N LEU A 70 -12.34 5.79 -0.24
CA LEU A 70 -13.21 6.96 -0.06
C LEU A 70 -13.12 7.91 -1.26
N ILE A 71 -11.92 8.24 -1.70
CA ILE A 71 -11.72 9.15 -2.83
C ILE A 71 -12.18 8.53 -4.15
N THR A 72 -11.90 7.25 -4.37
CA THR A 72 -12.16 6.61 -5.67
C THR A 72 -13.57 6.07 -5.83
N ASP A 73 -14.24 5.68 -4.74
CA ASP A 73 -15.48 4.92 -4.81
C ASP A 73 -16.67 5.54 -4.07
N SER A 74 -16.47 6.56 -3.21
CA SER A 74 -17.58 7.13 -2.44
C SER A 74 -18.67 7.80 -3.29
N TRP A 75 -18.38 8.16 -4.54
CA TRP A 75 -19.36 8.66 -5.51
C TRP A 75 -20.50 7.66 -5.80
N ARG A 76 -20.29 6.37 -5.49
CA ARG A 76 -21.29 5.30 -5.67
C ARG A 76 -22.33 5.26 -4.56
N LEU A 77 -22.08 5.94 -3.44
CA LEU A 77 -22.95 5.94 -2.28
C LEU A 77 -24.13 6.88 -2.52
N GLY A 78 -25.34 6.36 -2.34
CA GLY A 78 -26.57 7.14 -2.31
C GLY A 78 -26.74 7.88 -0.98
N PRO A 79 -27.72 8.78 -0.87
CA PRO A 79 -27.94 9.60 0.33
C PRO A 79 -28.21 8.82 1.61
N SER A 80 -28.72 7.58 1.49
CA SER A 80 -29.04 6.71 2.63
C SER A 80 -28.02 5.62 2.88
N ASP A 81 -26.99 5.51 2.03
CA ASP A 81 -25.99 4.46 2.15
C ASP A 81 -24.94 4.86 3.18
N PRO A 82 -24.68 4.08 4.21
CA PRO A 82 -23.64 4.39 5.16
C PRO A 82 -22.24 4.19 4.52
N LEU A 83 -21.22 4.90 5.04
CA LEU A 83 -19.85 4.78 4.55
C LEU A 83 -19.33 3.33 4.55
N PHE A 84 -19.77 2.51 5.52
CA PHE A 84 -19.38 1.09 5.56
C PHE A 84 -20.03 0.22 4.48
N ALA A 85 -20.97 0.74 3.65
CA ALA A 85 -21.46 0.02 2.48
C ALA A 85 -20.36 -0.22 1.44
N LEU A 86 -19.27 0.54 1.49
CA LEU A 86 -18.01 0.17 0.86
C LEU A 86 -17.36 -0.94 1.70
N TRP A 87 -17.73 -2.19 1.45
CA TRP A 87 -17.46 -3.38 2.28
C TRP A 87 -15.99 -3.65 2.64
N TRP A 88 -15.06 -3.10 1.87
CA TRP A 88 -13.61 -3.15 2.17
C TRP A 88 -13.12 -1.97 3.01
N LEU A 89 -14.03 -1.07 3.40
CA LEU A 89 -13.68 0.08 4.20
C LEU A 89 -13.60 -0.28 5.69
N SER A 90 -12.47 -0.05 6.32
CA SER A 90 -12.29 -0.25 7.76
C SER A 90 -12.33 1.08 8.50
N LEU A 91 -13.49 1.72 8.54
CA LEU A 91 -13.67 3.01 9.23
C LEU A 91 -14.08 2.77 10.69
N GLN A 92 -13.10 2.63 11.58
CA GLN A 92 -13.32 2.38 13.00
C GLN A 92 -12.48 3.32 13.86
N PRO A 93 -13.08 4.03 14.84
CA PRO A 93 -12.32 4.84 15.78
C PRO A 93 -11.50 3.95 16.72
N PHE A 94 -10.57 4.55 17.45
CA PHE A 94 -9.84 3.87 18.51
C PHE A 94 -10.79 3.44 19.65
N ARG A 95 -10.92 2.12 19.84
CA ARG A 95 -11.96 1.52 20.70
C ARG A 95 -11.57 1.38 22.17
N LEU A 96 -10.28 1.49 22.49
CA LEU A 96 -9.76 1.24 23.84
C LEU A 96 -9.77 2.49 24.74
N ASN A 97 -10.53 3.51 24.34
CA ASN A 97 -10.76 4.70 25.14
C ASN A 97 -12.20 5.16 24.94
N GLU A 98 -12.88 5.57 26.02
CA GLU A 98 -14.30 5.87 25.99
C GLU A 98 -14.64 7.12 25.16
N SER A 99 -13.84 8.18 25.30
CA SER A 99 -14.07 9.44 24.58
C SER A 99 -13.89 9.26 23.07
N THR A 100 -12.83 8.58 22.66
CA THR A 100 -12.49 8.42 21.23
C THR A 100 -13.50 7.61 20.42
N ARG A 101 -14.30 6.76 21.09
CA ARG A 101 -15.37 6.00 20.42
C ARG A 101 -16.44 6.89 19.80
N LYS A 102 -16.61 8.11 20.30
CA LYS A 102 -17.60 9.09 19.84
C LYS A 102 -17.01 10.22 19.02
N GLU A 103 -15.68 10.25 18.95
CA GLU A 103 -14.97 11.27 18.15
C GLU A 103 -14.83 10.80 16.70
N PRO A 104 -14.78 11.73 15.74
CA PRO A 104 -14.53 11.39 14.34
C PRO A 104 -13.12 10.84 14.14
N VAL A 105 -12.98 10.02 13.09
CA VAL A 105 -11.68 9.63 12.53
C VAL A 105 -11.15 10.77 11.68
N GLU A 106 -9.88 11.11 11.83
CA GLU A 106 -9.27 12.19 11.05
C GLU A 106 -8.09 11.66 10.22
N PHE A 107 -8.03 12.09 8.96
CA PHE A 107 -6.93 11.84 8.05
C PHE A 107 -6.46 13.16 7.44
N LYS A 108 -5.13 13.29 7.29
CA LYS A 108 -4.51 14.32 6.46
C LYS A 108 -3.51 13.65 5.54
N ILE A 109 -3.52 13.99 4.27
CA ILE A 109 -2.57 13.46 3.31
C ILE A 109 -1.97 14.60 2.51
N THR A 110 -0.64 14.63 2.44
CA THR A 110 0.13 15.59 1.63
C THR A 110 0.81 14.83 0.50
N PHE A 111 0.58 15.26 -0.72
CA PHE A 111 1.10 14.61 -1.92
C PHE A 111 1.43 15.64 -3.01
N GLU A 112 2.22 15.24 -3.98
CA GLU A 112 2.61 16.07 -5.11
C GLU A 112 2.14 15.43 -6.41
N ILE A 113 1.53 16.24 -7.27
CA ILE A 113 1.18 15.90 -8.66
C ILE A 113 1.59 17.06 -9.56
N ASN A 114 2.33 16.80 -10.63
CA ASN A 114 2.73 17.79 -11.62
C ASN A 114 3.37 19.04 -10.98
N TRP A 115 4.22 18.84 -9.99
CA TRP A 115 4.93 19.90 -9.26
C TRP A 115 4.05 20.80 -8.40
N ILE A 116 2.80 20.41 -8.13
CA ILE A 116 1.89 21.05 -7.21
C ILE A 116 1.74 20.16 -5.98
N ILE A 117 1.95 20.74 -4.82
CA ILE A 117 1.73 20.04 -3.55
C ILE A 117 0.29 20.26 -3.14
N TYR A 118 -0.41 19.16 -2.87
CA TYR A 118 -1.75 19.15 -2.35
C TYR A 118 -1.73 18.67 -0.89
N ARG A 119 -2.62 19.25 -0.09
CA ARG A 119 -2.92 18.76 1.25
C ARG A 119 -4.42 18.54 1.34
N TYR A 120 -4.81 17.33 1.63
CA TYR A 120 -6.19 16.91 1.73
C TYR A 120 -6.48 16.44 3.15
N GLU A 121 -7.55 16.98 3.75
CA GLU A 121 -7.96 16.72 5.13
C GLU A 121 -9.38 16.19 5.17
N LEU A 122 -9.59 15.12 5.92
CA LEU A 122 -10.86 14.45 6.12
C LEU A 122 -11.13 14.26 7.60
N SER A 123 -12.37 14.49 8.00
CA SER A 123 -12.90 14.09 9.29
C SER A 123 -14.22 13.36 9.05
N LEU A 124 -14.33 12.15 9.58
CA LEU A 124 -15.37 11.19 9.26
C LEU A 124 -15.91 10.53 10.53
N ASP A 125 -17.20 10.38 10.62
CA ASP A 125 -17.78 9.37 11.49
C ASP A 125 -18.19 8.13 10.67
N TRP A 126 -18.69 7.10 11.31
CA TRP A 126 -19.05 5.85 10.62
C TRP A 126 -20.25 5.99 9.66
N MET A 127 -21.00 7.10 9.75
CA MET A 127 -22.20 7.38 8.95
C MET A 127 -21.98 8.45 7.88
N LYS A 128 -21.18 9.48 8.15
CA LYS A 128 -21.12 10.68 7.32
C LYS A 128 -19.75 11.35 7.31
N ILE A 129 -19.60 12.25 6.36
CA ILE A 129 -18.47 13.18 6.26
C ILE A 129 -18.69 14.36 7.19
N CYS A 130 -17.83 14.52 8.22
CA CYS A 130 -17.88 15.66 9.14
C CYS A 130 -17.22 16.89 8.52
N SER A 131 -16.04 16.71 7.92
CA SER A 131 -15.36 17.77 7.16
C SER A 131 -14.48 17.21 6.06
N GLU A 132 -14.30 18.00 5.01
CA GLU A 132 -13.43 17.68 3.87
C GLU A 132 -12.83 18.98 3.34
N ASN A 133 -11.51 19.07 3.32
CA ASN A 133 -10.80 20.27 2.89
C ASN A 133 -9.68 19.93 1.93
N LEU A 134 -9.55 20.69 0.85
CA LEU A 134 -8.47 20.56 -0.11
C LEU A 134 -7.71 21.87 -0.25
N TYR A 135 -6.40 21.76 -0.23
CA TYR A 135 -5.47 22.87 -0.38
C TYR A 135 -4.44 22.55 -1.47
N SER A 136 -3.96 23.56 -2.17
CA SER A 136 -2.86 23.45 -3.12
C SER A 136 -1.74 24.45 -2.83
N LYS A 137 -0.51 24.04 -3.13
CA LYS A 137 0.68 24.88 -3.00
C LYS A 137 1.48 24.83 -4.30
N LYS A 138 1.19 25.77 -5.20
CA LYS A 138 1.91 25.97 -6.48
C LYS A 138 3.20 26.80 -6.30
N THR A 139 3.18 27.69 -5.31
CA THR A 139 4.27 28.60 -4.94
C THR A 139 4.58 28.46 -3.45
N GLN A 140 5.10 29.49 -2.81
CA GLN A 140 5.36 29.46 -1.37
C GLN A 140 4.10 29.52 -0.50
N LYS A 141 3.01 30.15 -1.00
CA LYS A 141 1.74 30.24 -0.28
C LYS A 141 0.82 29.08 -0.62
N GLU A 142 0.26 28.46 0.42
CA GLU A 142 -0.82 27.51 0.29
C GLU A 142 -2.14 28.25 0.03
N LYS A 143 -2.94 27.75 -0.90
CA LYS A 143 -4.28 28.24 -1.23
C LYS A 143 -5.31 27.19 -0.85
N THR A 144 -6.43 27.63 -0.31
CA THR A 144 -7.60 26.78 -0.14
C THR A 144 -8.29 26.59 -1.48
N LEU A 145 -8.57 25.36 -1.88
CA LEU A 145 -9.34 25.05 -3.08
C LEU A 145 -10.82 24.95 -2.75
N PHE A 146 -11.17 24.11 -1.79
CA PHE A 146 -12.51 24.08 -1.23
C PHE A 146 -12.48 23.65 0.25
N LYS A 147 -13.55 23.97 0.97
CA LYS A 147 -13.83 23.49 2.33
C LYS A 147 -15.25 23.00 2.42
N ARG A 148 -15.44 21.92 3.17
CA ARG A 148 -16.73 21.34 3.49
C ARG A 148 -16.84 21.12 4.99
N ILE A 149 -17.96 21.53 5.56
CA ILE A 149 -18.38 21.20 6.92
C ILE A 149 -19.81 20.65 6.80
N LEU A 150 -19.95 19.36 7.08
CA LEU A 150 -21.20 18.60 6.86
C LEU A 150 -21.69 18.77 5.40
N GLN A 151 -22.85 19.40 5.18
CA GLN A 151 -23.42 19.64 3.85
C GLN A 151 -23.00 21.01 3.25
N ASN A 152 -22.37 21.86 4.02
CA ASN A 152 -21.97 23.20 3.56
C ASN A 152 -20.61 23.13 2.85
N ILE A 153 -20.59 23.33 1.54
CA ILE A 153 -19.39 23.34 0.71
C ILE A 153 -19.14 24.76 0.24
N THR A 154 -17.92 25.25 0.46
CA THR A 154 -17.46 26.54 -0.03
C THR A 154 -16.27 26.32 -0.97
N ILE A 155 -16.42 26.74 -2.22
CA ILE A 155 -15.37 26.71 -3.24
C ILE A 155 -14.66 28.05 -3.24
N TYR A 156 -13.32 28.04 -3.30
CA TYR A 156 -12.47 29.23 -3.33
C TYR A 156 -11.71 29.35 -4.65
N ASP A 157 -10.92 28.34 -5.00
CA ASP A 157 -10.06 28.34 -6.20
C ASP A 157 -10.07 26.92 -6.81
N PHE A 158 -11.28 26.41 -7.12
CA PHE A 158 -11.48 25.07 -7.68
C PHE A 158 -12.45 25.13 -8.86
N ASP A 159 -12.22 24.29 -9.86
CA ASP A 159 -12.89 24.34 -11.17
C ASP A 159 -14.27 23.68 -11.20
N ASP A 160 -15.01 23.63 -10.10
CA ASP A 160 -16.34 23.03 -10.08
C ASP A 160 -17.32 23.71 -9.13
N ASN A 161 -18.28 24.42 -9.70
CA ASN A 161 -19.39 25.03 -8.95
C ASN A 161 -20.75 24.33 -9.20
N ASN A 162 -20.84 23.45 -10.20
CA ASN A 162 -22.14 22.89 -10.62
C ASN A 162 -22.45 21.57 -9.92
N SER A 163 -21.45 20.80 -9.52
CA SER A 163 -21.61 19.45 -8.97
C SER A 163 -21.90 19.44 -7.47
N ILE A 164 -21.81 20.58 -6.77
CA ILE A 164 -22.08 20.67 -5.33
C ILE A 164 -23.46 20.08 -4.98
N LYS A 165 -24.46 20.31 -5.81
CA LYS A 165 -25.84 19.82 -5.59
C LYS A 165 -25.96 18.30 -5.56
N ARG A 166 -24.97 17.58 -6.09
CA ARG A 166 -24.94 16.10 -6.13
C ARG A 166 -24.18 15.51 -4.96
N VAL A 167 -23.49 16.34 -4.18
CA VAL A 167 -22.77 15.90 -2.99
C VAL A 167 -23.76 15.65 -1.86
N ASN A 168 -23.81 14.42 -1.36
CA ASN A 168 -24.60 14.03 -0.20
C ASN A 168 -23.73 13.88 1.05
N GLU A 169 -24.31 13.50 2.19
CA GLU A 169 -23.57 13.41 3.46
C GLU A 169 -22.56 12.25 3.50
N ASN A 170 -22.68 11.28 2.60
CA ASN A 170 -21.93 10.02 2.62
C ASN A 170 -20.86 9.93 1.54
N ASN A 171 -20.84 10.83 0.56
CA ASN A 171 -19.79 10.84 -0.46
C ASN A 171 -18.87 12.04 -0.33
N LEU A 172 -17.62 11.87 -0.73
CA LEU A 172 -16.66 12.96 -0.77
C LEU A 172 -16.99 13.93 -1.93
N ALA A 173 -16.89 15.22 -1.65
CA ALA A 173 -17.03 16.24 -2.68
C ALA A 173 -15.99 16.03 -3.80
N LEU A 174 -14.73 15.73 -3.44
CA LEU A 174 -13.67 15.45 -4.40
C LEU A 174 -14.03 14.27 -5.33
N SER A 175 -14.65 13.21 -4.79
CA SER A 175 -15.07 12.04 -5.55
C SER A 175 -16.17 12.38 -6.57
N ILE A 176 -17.14 13.19 -6.17
CA ILE A 176 -18.22 13.69 -7.03
C ILE A 176 -17.66 14.63 -8.11
N PHE A 177 -16.82 15.61 -7.71
CA PHE A 177 -16.23 16.56 -8.66
C PHE A 177 -15.41 15.85 -9.74
N ALA A 178 -14.65 14.81 -9.37
CA ALA A 178 -13.94 13.98 -10.34
C ALA A 178 -14.90 13.27 -11.33
N LYS A 179 -16.03 12.76 -10.85
CA LYS A 179 -17.03 12.08 -11.67
C LYS A 179 -17.75 13.05 -12.60
N GLU A 180 -18.00 14.28 -12.15
CA GLU A 180 -18.79 15.28 -12.86
C GLU A 180 -17.96 16.13 -13.84
N GLY A 181 -16.65 15.99 -13.88
CA GLY A 181 -15.86 16.57 -14.95
C GLY A 181 -14.72 17.50 -14.55
N SER A 182 -14.58 17.88 -13.26
CA SER A 182 -13.45 18.69 -12.81
C SER A 182 -12.10 18.03 -13.17
N GLU A 183 -11.28 18.70 -13.94
CA GLU A 183 -9.99 18.16 -14.38
C GLU A 183 -8.99 18.05 -13.19
N GLU A 184 -9.00 19.01 -12.29
CA GLU A 184 -8.15 18.95 -11.10
C GLU A 184 -8.58 17.82 -10.16
N ALA A 185 -9.89 17.60 -9.97
CA ALA A 185 -10.41 16.47 -9.20
C ALA A 185 -10.10 15.13 -9.87
N LYS A 186 -10.26 15.00 -11.19
CA LYS A 186 -9.89 13.79 -11.95
C LYS A 186 -8.40 13.45 -11.80
N MET A 187 -7.54 14.44 -11.85
CA MET A 187 -6.10 14.26 -11.68
C MET A 187 -5.78 13.73 -10.29
N ILE A 188 -6.39 14.29 -9.24
CA ILE A 188 -6.21 13.82 -7.87
C ILE A 188 -6.81 12.42 -7.69
N HIS A 189 -8.00 12.18 -8.20
CA HIS A 189 -8.66 10.87 -8.17
C HIS A 189 -7.78 9.79 -8.83
N ARG A 190 -7.20 10.06 -10.00
CA ARG A 190 -6.27 9.15 -10.69
C ARG A 190 -5.03 8.87 -9.84
N PHE A 191 -4.47 9.88 -9.19
CA PHE A 191 -3.33 9.68 -8.29
C PHE A 191 -3.65 8.65 -7.20
N PHE A 192 -4.83 8.70 -6.58
CA PHE A 192 -5.23 7.72 -5.57
C PHE A 192 -5.56 6.35 -6.18
N GLN A 193 -6.13 6.27 -7.39
CA GLN A 193 -6.31 5.00 -8.10
C GLN A 193 -4.98 4.28 -8.33
N GLU A 194 -3.93 5.04 -8.60
CA GLU A 194 -2.57 4.54 -8.89
C GLU A 194 -1.74 4.20 -7.64
N ILE A 195 -2.30 4.31 -6.44
CA ILE A 195 -1.71 3.76 -5.21
C ILE A 195 -2.11 2.29 -5.10
N TYR A 196 -1.12 1.40 -5.04
CA TYR A 196 -1.32 -0.02 -4.81
C TYR A 196 -1.10 -0.34 -3.34
N VAL A 197 -2.03 -1.09 -2.73
CA VAL A 197 -1.91 -1.56 -1.35
C VAL A 197 -2.14 -3.07 -1.35
N PHE A 198 -1.11 -3.82 -0.97
CA PHE A 198 -1.13 -5.28 -0.90
C PHE A 198 -1.14 -5.74 0.55
N PHE A 199 -2.15 -6.50 0.90
CA PHE A 199 -2.18 -7.28 2.13
C PHE A 199 -1.75 -8.71 1.84
N TRP A 200 -1.27 -9.40 2.86
CA TRP A 200 -0.68 -10.74 2.71
C TRP A 200 -1.64 -11.81 2.12
N ASP A 201 -2.95 -11.61 2.24
CA ASP A 201 -4.03 -12.50 1.77
C ASP A 201 -4.61 -12.10 0.41
N TRP A 202 -4.05 -11.06 -0.23
CA TRP A 202 -4.55 -10.55 -1.49
C TRP A 202 -4.05 -11.40 -2.68
N SER A 203 -4.94 -11.65 -3.64
CA SER A 203 -4.64 -12.21 -4.95
C SER A 203 -5.04 -11.24 -6.05
N PRO A 204 -4.28 -11.14 -7.17
CA PRO A 204 -4.64 -10.27 -8.28
C PRO A 204 -6.02 -10.63 -8.83
N SER A 205 -6.74 -9.62 -9.28
CA SER A 205 -7.96 -9.85 -10.05
C SER A 205 -7.63 -10.46 -11.41
N ASP A 206 -8.53 -11.25 -11.98
CA ASP A 206 -8.35 -11.83 -13.31
C ASP A 206 -8.09 -10.77 -14.39
N SER A 207 -8.60 -9.55 -14.21
CA SER A 207 -8.34 -8.42 -15.11
C SER A 207 -6.88 -7.95 -15.10
N GLU A 208 -6.19 -8.03 -13.96
CA GLU A 208 -4.75 -7.72 -13.88
C GLU A 208 -3.91 -8.82 -14.54
N LEU A 209 -4.35 -10.07 -14.42
CA LEU A 209 -3.74 -11.20 -15.10
C LEU A 209 -3.94 -11.12 -16.63
N MET A 210 -5.08 -10.62 -17.11
CA MET A 210 -5.33 -10.40 -18.53
C MET A 210 -4.40 -9.38 -19.17
N MET A 211 -4.02 -8.32 -18.46
CA MET A 211 -3.12 -7.29 -18.97
C MET A 211 -1.68 -7.78 -19.12
N ILE A 212 -1.30 -8.88 -18.47
CA ILE A 212 0.06 -9.43 -18.52
C ILE A 212 0.41 -9.95 -19.92
N ASN A 213 -0.54 -10.52 -20.64
CA ASN A 213 -0.32 -11.03 -22.01
C ASN A 213 0.00 -9.93 -23.03
N GLU A 214 -0.34 -8.69 -22.77
CA GLU A 214 -0.12 -7.57 -23.70
C GLU A 214 1.29 -6.95 -23.60
N TYR A 215 2.07 -7.35 -22.56
CA TYR A 215 3.37 -6.74 -22.28
C TYR A 215 4.54 -7.70 -22.53
N GLU A 216 5.07 -7.73 -23.72
CA GLU A 216 6.30 -8.47 -24.06
C GLU A 216 7.48 -8.18 -23.10
N THR A 217 7.49 -6.98 -22.52
CA THR A 217 8.54 -6.56 -21.58
C THR A 217 8.33 -7.07 -20.15
N PHE A 218 7.14 -7.56 -19.79
CA PHE A 218 6.88 -8.13 -18.46
C PHE A 218 7.50 -9.51 -18.29
N LYS A 219 7.41 -10.38 -19.30
CA LYS A 219 7.98 -11.74 -19.26
C LYS A 219 9.47 -11.75 -18.90
N PRO A 220 10.35 -10.95 -19.52
CA PRO A 220 11.76 -10.86 -19.12
C PRO A 220 11.97 -10.36 -17.70
N PHE A 221 11.17 -9.39 -17.24
CA PHE A 221 11.22 -8.91 -15.85
C PHE A 221 10.87 -10.02 -14.88
N LEU A 222 9.77 -10.73 -15.11
CA LEU A 222 9.30 -11.83 -14.29
C LEU A 222 10.34 -12.97 -14.24
N LYS A 223 10.89 -13.38 -15.39
CA LYS A 223 11.97 -14.38 -15.45
C LYS A 223 13.19 -13.94 -14.62
N SER A 224 13.60 -12.69 -14.73
CA SER A 224 14.70 -12.15 -13.93
C SER A 224 14.40 -12.17 -12.43
N LEU A 225 13.16 -11.91 -12.03
CA LEU A 225 12.74 -11.94 -10.65
C LEU A 225 12.74 -13.38 -10.09
N LEU A 226 12.18 -14.33 -10.82
CA LEU A 226 12.10 -15.72 -10.43
C LEU A 226 13.49 -16.39 -10.38
N ASN A 227 14.36 -16.09 -11.32
CA ASN A 227 15.75 -16.57 -11.30
C ASN A 227 16.51 -16.05 -10.07
N LYS A 228 16.30 -14.77 -9.70
CA LYS A 228 16.89 -14.21 -8.48
C LYS A 228 16.28 -14.80 -7.20
N ALA A 229 15.10 -15.36 -7.31
CA ALA A 229 14.41 -16.06 -6.24
C ALA A 229 14.85 -17.52 -6.08
N ASP A 230 15.73 -18.03 -6.97
CA ASP A 230 16.22 -19.39 -6.99
C ASP A 230 15.11 -20.46 -7.14
N LEU A 231 14.14 -20.15 -8.01
CA LEU A 231 12.95 -21.00 -8.21
C LEU A 231 13.08 -22.04 -9.32
N TRP A 232 14.23 -22.11 -10.00
CA TRP A 232 14.50 -23.09 -11.08
C TRP A 232 13.44 -23.12 -12.19
N ILE A 233 12.76 -21.99 -12.42
CA ILE A 233 11.78 -21.83 -13.48
C ILE A 233 12.50 -21.26 -14.71
N GLU A 234 12.60 -22.06 -15.77
CA GLU A 234 13.35 -21.65 -16.99
C GLU A 234 12.52 -20.76 -17.90
N ASP A 235 11.23 -21.05 -18.02
CA ASP A 235 10.32 -20.23 -18.83
C ASP A 235 8.91 -20.18 -18.23
N ILE A 236 8.15 -19.22 -18.70
CA ILE A 236 6.77 -18.98 -18.26
C ILE A 236 5.96 -18.65 -19.51
N ASP A 237 4.80 -19.24 -19.60
CA ASP A 237 3.85 -18.97 -20.67
C ASP A 237 2.45 -18.78 -20.12
N PHE A 238 1.64 -18.03 -20.89
CA PHE A 238 0.25 -17.79 -20.60
C PHE A 238 -0.58 -18.40 -21.71
N SER A 239 -1.45 -19.33 -21.39
CA SER A 239 -2.41 -19.86 -22.32
C SER A 239 -3.83 -19.48 -21.93
N LEU A 240 -4.63 -19.10 -22.91
CA LEU A 240 -6.08 -18.96 -22.76
C LEU A 240 -6.72 -20.33 -22.89
N LYS A 241 -7.37 -20.80 -21.83
CA LYS A 241 -8.19 -22.02 -21.90
C LYS A 241 -9.65 -21.65 -21.62
N GLU A 242 -10.54 -22.27 -22.37
CA GLU A 242 -11.96 -22.25 -22.03
C GLU A 242 -12.20 -23.32 -20.95
N ILE A 243 -12.62 -22.86 -19.78
CA ILE A 243 -12.94 -23.70 -18.63
C ILE A 243 -14.44 -23.68 -18.43
N PRO A 244 -15.10 -24.83 -18.24
CA PRO A 244 -16.50 -24.88 -17.85
C PRO A 244 -16.72 -24.07 -16.58
N PHE A 245 -17.78 -23.25 -16.55
CA PHE A 245 -18.08 -22.35 -15.45
C PHE A 245 -18.07 -23.04 -14.07
N ASN A 246 -18.56 -24.29 -14.01
CA ASN A 246 -18.63 -25.08 -12.79
C ASN A 246 -17.25 -25.55 -12.26
N GLN A 247 -16.18 -25.46 -13.07
CA GLN A 247 -14.82 -25.77 -12.66
C GLN A 247 -14.04 -24.55 -12.14
N LEU A 248 -14.64 -23.35 -12.17
CA LEU A 248 -14.00 -22.17 -11.61
C LEU A 248 -13.92 -22.25 -10.08
N PRO A 249 -12.84 -21.75 -9.48
CA PRO A 249 -12.75 -21.56 -8.03
C PRO A 249 -13.93 -20.68 -7.57
N LYS A 250 -14.67 -21.11 -6.53
CA LYS A 250 -15.86 -20.41 -6.01
C LYS A 250 -17.01 -20.24 -7.02
N SER A 251 -17.12 -21.14 -8.00
CA SER A 251 -18.19 -21.11 -9.02
C SER A 251 -19.59 -20.98 -8.43
N GLU A 252 -19.91 -21.65 -7.32
CA GLU A 252 -21.23 -21.56 -6.66
C GLU A 252 -21.50 -20.15 -6.09
N THR A 253 -20.51 -19.52 -5.50
CA THR A 253 -20.65 -18.14 -5.00
C THR A 253 -20.83 -17.15 -6.14
N LEU A 254 -20.05 -17.32 -7.21
CA LEU A 254 -20.13 -16.48 -8.41
C LEU A 254 -21.48 -16.68 -9.12
N LYS A 255 -21.96 -17.91 -9.17
CA LYS A 255 -23.29 -18.26 -9.70
C LYS A 255 -24.41 -17.54 -8.97
N ALA A 256 -24.39 -17.57 -7.64
CA ALA A 256 -25.35 -16.85 -6.81
C ALA A 256 -25.32 -15.33 -7.05
N GLN A 257 -24.12 -14.75 -7.19
CA GLN A 257 -23.96 -13.33 -7.50
C GLN A 257 -24.49 -12.96 -8.88
N LEU A 258 -24.15 -13.73 -9.92
CA LEU A 258 -24.65 -13.51 -11.28
C LEU A 258 -26.18 -13.63 -11.34
N GLN A 259 -26.74 -14.63 -10.66
CA GLN A 259 -28.20 -14.82 -10.56
C GLN A 259 -28.88 -13.64 -9.85
N SER A 260 -28.30 -13.12 -8.78
CA SER A 260 -28.84 -11.96 -8.06
C SER A 260 -28.86 -10.68 -8.92
N GLN A 261 -27.98 -10.59 -9.91
CA GLN A 261 -27.88 -9.47 -10.85
C GLN A 261 -28.58 -9.72 -12.19
N TRP A 262 -29.32 -10.81 -12.32
CA TRP A 262 -29.99 -11.22 -13.56
C TRP A 262 -29.06 -11.38 -14.77
N ILE A 263 -27.78 -11.73 -14.51
CA ILE A 263 -26.78 -11.97 -15.56
C ILE A 263 -26.83 -13.47 -15.91
N PRO A 264 -26.95 -13.84 -17.20
CA PRO A 264 -26.92 -15.23 -17.60
C PRO A 264 -25.56 -15.87 -17.28
N ILE A 265 -25.60 -17.09 -16.77
CA ILE A 265 -24.38 -17.87 -16.44
C ILE A 265 -23.84 -18.43 -17.74
N PRO A 266 -22.58 -18.10 -18.11
CA PRO A 266 -21.97 -18.69 -19.30
C PRO A 266 -21.65 -20.16 -19.09
N GLU A 267 -21.74 -20.98 -20.13
CA GLU A 267 -21.32 -22.38 -20.07
C GLU A 267 -19.81 -22.54 -19.85
N ASN A 268 -19.03 -21.72 -20.55
CA ASN A 268 -17.58 -21.68 -20.48
C ASN A 268 -17.08 -20.26 -20.22
N VAL A 269 -15.97 -20.16 -19.50
CA VAL A 269 -15.28 -18.91 -19.23
C VAL A 269 -13.86 -19.01 -19.75
N LYS A 270 -13.39 -17.98 -20.43
CA LYS A 270 -11.98 -17.90 -20.83
C LYS A 270 -11.16 -17.56 -19.60
N SER A 271 -10.33 -18.50 -19.18
CA SER A 271 -9.40 -18.33 -18.07
C SER A 271 -7.96 -18.35 -18.57
N HIS A 272 -7.15 -17.48 -18.00
CA HIS A 272 -5.71 -17.49 -18.26
C HIS A 272 -5.07 -18.54 -17.36
N ILE A 273 -4.32 -19.44 -17.96
CA ILE A 273 -3.52 -20.43 -17.24
C ILE A 273 -2.05 -20.06 -17.39
N TRP A 274 -1.40 -19.95 -16.27
CA TRP A 274 0.04 -19.79 -16.19
C TRP A 274 0.68 -21.15 -16.20
N ASN A 275 1.60 -21.39 -17.14
CA ASN A 275 2.43 -22.55 -17.21
C ASN A 275 3.87 -22.15 -16.86
N MET A 276 4.47 -22.85 -15.91
CA MET A 276 5.85 -22.66 -15.50
C MET A 276 6.66 -23.86 -15.93
N TYR A 277 7.70 -23.63 -16.70
CA TYR A 277 8.51 -24.68 -17.29
C TYR A 277 9.73 -24.94 -16.42
N HIS A 278 9.81 -26.17 -15.91
CA HIS A 278 10.95 -26.67 -15.14
C HIS A 278 11.76 -27.66 -15.96
N PRO A 279 13.10 -27.65 -15.83
CA PRO A 279 13.94 -28.63 -16.51
C PRO A 279 13.74 -30.01 -15.93
N VAL A 280 13.66 -31.00 -16.79
CA VAL A 280 13.66 -32.41 -16.45
C VAL A 280 15.02 -33.00 -16.79
N TYR A 281 15.64 -33.67 -15.84
CA TYR A 281 16.99 -34.19 -15.94
C TYR A 281 16.98 -35.72 -16.14
N ASP A 282 17.98 -36.22 -16.87
CA ASP A 282 18.33 -37.64 -16.87
C ASP A 282 19.14 -38.04 -15.61
N ASP A 283 19.42 -39.31 -15.44
CA ASP A 283 20.21 -39.81 -14.30
C ASP A 283 21.65 -39.30 -14.28
N ASN A 284 22.13 -38.71 -15.36
CA ASN A 284 23.45 -38.07 -15.48
C ASN A 284 23.43 -36.58 -15.19
N GLY A 285 22.25 -35.98 -14.94
CA GLY A 285 22.08 -34.57 -14.67
C GLY A 285 21.98 -33.68 -15.92
N ASN A 286 21.79 -34.24 -17.11
CA ASN A 286 21.57 -33.47 -18.32
C ASN A 286 20.09 -33.13 -18.48
N ILE A 287 19.80 -31.91 -18.93
CA ILE A 287 18.42 -31.49 -19.23
C ILE A 287 17.95 -32.25 -20.49
N VAL A 288 16.85 -33.00 -20.37
CA VAL A 288 16.28 -33.80 -21.46
C VAL A 288 15.09 -33.08 -22.10
N TRP A 289 14.25 -32.47 -21.29
CA TRP A 289 13.08 -31.70 -21.74
C TRP A 289 12.60 -30.74 -20.62
N GLN A 290 11.52 -30.01 -20.87
CA GLN A 290 10.92 -29.11 -19.88
C GLN A 290 9.50 -29.58 -19.58
N HIS A 291 9.15 -29.67 -18.29
CA HIS A 291 7.79 -29.97 -17.84
C HIS A 291 7.07 -28.70 -17.46
N ALA A 292 5.83 -28.53 -17.94
CA ALA A 292 4.97 -27.41 -17.60
C ALA A 292 4.13 -27.73 -16.36
N PHE A 293 4.33 -26.99 -15.28
CA PHE A 293 3.45 -27.01 -14.12
C PHE A 293 2.45 -25.85 -14.21
N SER A 294 1.22 -26.10 -13.77
CA SER A 294 0.26 -25.01 -13.60
C SER A 294 0.60 -24.19 -12.36
N VAL A 295 0.09 -22.97 -12.28
CA VAL A 295 0.26 -22.12 -11.09
C VAL A 295 -0.24 -22.77 -9.80
N ASN A 296 -1.23 -23.68 -9.91
CA ASN A 296 -1.79 -24.39 -8.76
C ASN A 296 -0.87 -25.50 -8.23
N ASP A 297 0.04 -25.99 -9.07
CA ASP A 297 1.02 -27.02 -8.72
C ASP A 297 2.26 -26.39 -8.07
N GLU A 298 2.40 -25.09 -8.21
CA GLU A 298 3.50 -24.32 -7.65
C GLU A 298 3.34 -24.03 -6.14
N SER A 299 4.47 -23.73 -5.51
CA SER A 299 4.48 -23.36 -4.10
C SER A 299 3.67 -22.09 -3.83
N LYS A 300 3.08 -21.97 -2.64
CA LYS A 300 2.42 -20.74 -2.21
C LYS A 300 3.36 -19.52 -2.30
N TRP A 301 4.64 -19.76 -2.16
CA TRP A 301 5.67 -18.72 -2.26
C TRP A 301 5.87 -18.25 -3.71
N THR A 302 5.96 -19.17 -4.67
CA THR A 302 6.01 -18.88 -6.11
C THR A 302 4.79 -18.06 -6.51
N ASN A 303 3.60 -18.47 -6.10
CA ASN A 303 2.36 -17.76 -6.38
C ASN A 303 2.34 -16.34 -5.84
N LYS A 304 2.87 -16.11 -4.64
CA LYS A 304 2.98 -14.76 -4.08
C LYS A 304 3.95 -13.87 -4.86
N ILE A 305 5.08 -14.42 -5.31
CA ILE A 305 6.02 -13.65 -6.14
C ILE A 305 5.36 -13.26 -7.46
N LEU A 306 4.64 -14.18 -8.10
CA LEU A 306 3.92 -13.90 -9.34
C LEU A 306 2.92 -12.75 -9.15
N ASN A 307 2.15 -12.80 -8.07
CA ASN A 307 1.16 -11.79 -7.73
C ASN A 307 1.79 -10.40 -7.47
N LEU A 308 2.93 -10.38 -6.81
CA LEU A 308 3.67 -9.14 -6.56
C LEU A 308 4.40 -8.62 -7.80
N ALA A 309 4.88 -9.52 -8.65
CA ALA A 309 5.74 -9.17 -9.79
C ALA A 309 5.10 -8.16 -10.73
N TRP A 310 3.82 -8.35 -11.05
CA TRP A 310 3.06 -7.44 -11.91
C TRP A 310 2.94 -6.04 -11.29
N SER A 311 2.60 -5.98 -10.03
CA SER A 311 2.43 -4.72 -9.32
C SER A 311 3.74 -3.97 -9.16
N ILE A 312 4.82 -4.70 -8.84
CA ILE A 312 6.17 -4.13 -8.77
C ILE A 312 6.58 -3.58 -10.15
N TYR A 313 6.34 -4.36 -11.21
CA TYR A 313 6.65 -3.96 -12.58
C TYR A 313 5.90 -2.68 -12.98
N ASN A 314 4.59 -2.62 -12.73
CA ASN A 314 3.77 -1.44 -13.02
C ASN A 314 4.21 -0.21 -12.23
N VAL A 315 4.51 -0.38 -10.95
CA VAL A 315 4.95 0.72 -10.10
C VAL A 315 6.28 1.29 -10.59
N ILE A 316 7.23 0.44 -10.99
CA ILE A 316 8.51 0.90 -11.51
C ILE A 316 8.35 1.62 -12.85
N ARG A 317 7.53 1.11 -13.76
CA ARG A 317 7.36 1.67 -15.10
C ARG A 317 6.47 2.91 -15.17
N GLN A 318 5.41 2.94 -14.36
CA GLN A 318 4.39 3.97 -14.42
C GLN A 318 4.51 5.01 -13.29
N TRP A 319 5.62 4.94 -12.51
CA TRP A 319 5.94 5.90 -11.45
C TRP A 319 4.86 5.97 -10.36
N LYS A 320 4.39 4.81 -9.92
CA LYS A 320 3.30 4.66 -8.95
C LYS A 320 3.83 4.44 -7.52
N ILE A 321 2.90 4.32 -6.59
CA ILE A 321 3.18 4.13 -5.17
C ILE A 321 2.70 2.74 -4.76
N LEU A 322 3.56 1.99 -4.07
CA LEU A 322 3.29 0.63 -3.64
C LEU A 322 3.43 0.50 -2.13
N PHE A 323 2.37 0.03 -1.49
CA PHE A 323 2.36 -0.39 -0.10
C PHE A 323 2.23 -1.92 -0.04
N ILE A 324 3.09 -2.58 0.74
CA ILE A 324 3.08 -4.04 0.89
C ILE A 324 3.10 -4.40 2.37
N ASP A 325 2.12 -5.18 2.81
CA ASP A 325 2.13 -5.75 4.15
C ASP A 325 2.91 -7.07 4.17
N GLU A 326 3.76 -7.25 5.19
CA GLU A 326 4.53 -8.48 5.42
C GLU A 326 5.29 -9.00 4.19
N ILE A 327 6.07 -8.13 3.56
CA ILE A 327 6.80 -8.48 2.32
C ILE A 327 7.72 -9.70 2.51
N ASP A 328 8.24 -9.91 3.72
CA ASP A 328 9.11 -11.03 4.09
C ASP A 328 8.36 -12.36 4.25
N ALA A 329 7.05 -12.36 4.45
CA ALA A 329 6.26 -13.59 4.41
C ALA A 329 6.29 -14.26 3.02
N SER A 330 6.78 -13.54 2.00
CA SER A 330 6.76 -13.96 0.61
C SER A 330 8.12 -13.87 -0.09
N LEU A 331 9.12 -13.21 0.50
CA LEU A 331 10.40 -12.98 -0.16
C LEU A 331 11.58 -13.31 0.75
N HIS A 332 12.50 -14.13 0.23
CA HIS A 332 13.78 -14.35 0.91
C HIS A 332 14.55 -13.03 1.04
N SER A 333 15.33 -12.87 2.13
CA SER A 333 16.06 -11.64 2.45
C SER A 333 16.93 -11.12 1.29
N SER A 334 17.58 -12.02 0.54
CA SER A 334 18.44 -11.63 -0.61
C SER A 334 17.64 -11.02 -1.75
N LEU A 335 16.45 -11.56 -2.04
CA LEU A 335 15.55 -11.04 -3.07
C LEU A 335 14.96 -9.71 -2.64
N LEU A 336 14.53 -9.58 -1.38
CA LEU A 336 14.04 -8.33 -0.81
C LEU A 336 15.09 -7.23 -0.88
N LEU A 337 16.35 -7.52 -0.53
CA LEU A 337 17.46 -6.57 -0.68
C LEU A 337 17.71 -6.19 -2.15
N SER A 338 17.61 -7.15 -3.08
CA SER A 338 17.75 -6.88 -4.52
C SER A 338 16.61 -5.96 -5.01
N LEU A 339 15.40 -6.19 -4.56
CA LEU A 339 14.24 -5.38 -4.87
C LEU A 339 14.40 -3.92 -4.37
N ILE A 340 14.75 -3.75 -3.10
CA ILE A 340 14.99 -2.43 -2.49
C ILE A 340 16.09 -1.69 -3.25
N ARG A 341 17.18 -2.37 -3.59
CA ARG A 341 18.27 -1.78 -4.38
C ARG A 341 17.81 -1.37 -5.77
N SER A 342 16.95 -2.15 -6.39
CA SER A 342 16.39 -1.82 -7.71
C SER A 342 15.53 -0.57 -7.64
N PHE A 343 14.66 -0.43 -6.64
CA PHE A 343 13.87 0.80 -6.40
C PHE A 343 14.75 2.01 -6.11
N ASN A 344 15.78 1.85 -5.31
CA ASN A 344 16.70 2.95 -4.97
C ASN A 344 17.57 3.35 -6.17
N LYS A 345 17.97 2.38 -7.03
CA LYS A 345 18.84 2.62 -8.20
C LYS A 345 18.11 3.08 -9.45
N THR A 346 16.78 2.89 -9.53
CA THR A 346 16.01 3.41 -10.66
C THR A 346 16.36 4.89 -10.86
N ASN A 347 16.67 5.24 -12.11
CA ASN A 347 17.17 6.55 -12.53
C ASN A 347 16.60 7.69 -11.68
N THR A 348 17.42 8.68 -11.43
CA THR A 348 17.07 9.89 -10.63
C THR A 348 15.73 10.53 -11.02
N ASN A 349 15.17 10.17 -12.17
CA ASN A 349 13.90 10.66 -12.71
C ASN A 349 12.69 9.74 -12.45
N SER A 350 12.86 8.55 -11.84
CA SER A 350 11.72 7.67 -11.56
C SER A 350 11.02 8.09 -10.29
N HIS A 351 9.76 8.50 -10.40
CA HIS A 351 8.91 8.99 -9.31
C HIS A 351 8.12 7.84 -8.62
N CYS A 352 8.70 6.65 -8.49
CA CYS A 352 8.07 5.54 -7.78
C CYS A 352 8.43 5.52 -6.29
N GLN A 353 7.49 5.06 -5.46
CA GLN A 353 7.72 4.87 -4.03
C GLN A 353 7.28 3.47 -3.61
N ILE A 354 8.07 2.84 -2.74
CA ILE A 354 7.70 1.57 -2.11
C ILE A 354 7.75 1.72 -0.58
N ILE A 355 6.64 1.39 0.05
CA ILE A 355 6.50 1.37 1.50
C ILE A 355 6.09 -0.04 1.89
N PHE A 356 6.82 -0.67 2.78
CA PHE A 356 6.49 -2.02 3.17
C PHE A 356 6.74 -2.29 4.65
N THR A 357 6.02 -3.26 5.14
CA THR A 357 6.19 -3.75 6.50
C THR A 357 6.98 -5.06 6.47
N THR A 358 7.81 -5.31 7.48
CA THR A 358 8.63 -6.52 7.56
C THR A 358 9.03 -6.83 9.00
N GLN A 359 9.27 -8.10 9.29
CA GLN A 359 9.93 -8.56 10.52
C GLN A 359 11.40 -8.92 10.25
N ASN A 360 11.82 -8.92 8.99
CA ASN A 360 13.15 -9.34 8.59
C ASN A 360 14.20 -8.30 8.97
N THR A 361 14.99 -8.61 9.98
CA THR A 361 16.05 -7.74 10.51
C THR A 361 17.32 -7.70 9.67
N HIS A 362 17.53 -8.70 8.80
CA HIS A 362 18.71 -8.72 7.91
C HIS A 362 18.77 -7.53 6.94
N ILE A 363 17.62 -6.92 6.63
CA ILE A 363 17.59 -5.73 5.76
C ILE A 363 17.90 -4.42 6.50
N MET A 364 18.04 -4.46 7.82
CA MET A 364 18.47 -3.29 8.61
C MET A 364 19.92 -2.89 8.41
N ASP A 365 20.73 -3.65 7.67
CA ASP A 365 22.12 -3.26 7.39
C ASP A 365 22.18 -1.98 6.55
N ILE A 366 22.11 -0.87 7.25
CA ILE A 366 21.99 0.49 6.74
C ILE A 366 23.22 0.91 5.93
N LYS A 367 24.37 0.33 6.21
CA LYS A 367 25.64 0.77 5.58
C LYS A 367 25.59 0.64 4.06
N LYS A 368 24.73 -0.25 3.54
CA LYS A 368 24.73 -0.63 2.11
C LYS A 368 23.44 -0.34 1.35
N THR A 369 22.30 -0.22 2.01
CA THR A 369 21.00 -0.29 1.29
C THR A 369 20.01 0.79 1.70
N LEU A 370 19.85 1.08 2.99
CA LEU A 370 18.85 1.99 3.51
C LEU A 370 19.49 3.18 4.26
N ARG A 371 18.77 4.30 4.28
CA ARG A 371 19.03 5.46 5.12
C ARG A 371 18.31 5.29 6.47
N ARG A 372 18.77 5.98 7.51
CA ARG A 372 18.12 5.93 8.83
C ARG A 372 16.70 6.46 8.80
N ASP A 373 16.42 7.48 8.00
CA ASP A 373 15.12 8.09 7.85
C ASP A 373 14.13 7.24 7.03
N GLN A 374 14.61 6.17 6.38
CA GLN A 374 13.77 5.17 5.72
C GLN A 374 13.24 4.10 6.70
N ILE A 375 13.84 3.95 7.88
CA ILE A 375 13.49 2.92 8.86
C ILE A 375 12.59 3.51 9.92
N ARG A 376 11.48 2.83 10.18
CA ARG A 376 10.47 3.21 11.16
C ARG A 376 10.10 2.04 12.05
N PHE A 377 9.69 2.39 13.26
CA PHE A 377 9.18 1.44 14.24
C PHE A 377 7.77 1.83 14.65
N VAL A 378 6.90 0.82 14.75
CA VAL A 378 5.57 0.98 15.35
C VAL A 378 5.60 0.34 16.72
N GLU A 379 5.26 1.10 17.73
CA GLU A 379 5.25 0.68 19.13
C GLU A 379 3.87 0.89 19.73
N LYS A 380 3.57 0.19 20.81
CA LYS A 380 2.38 0.43 21.63
C LYS A 380 2.74 1.18 22.87
N ASP A 381 1.94 2.15 23.24
CA ASP A 381 2.01 2.71 24.57
C ASP A 381 1.24 1.84 25.60
N LYS A 382 1.30 2.21 26.86
CA LYS A 382 0.61 1.52 27.96
C LYS A 382 -0.92 1.44 27.84
N PHE A 383 -1.49 2.22 26.91
CA PHE A 383 -2.92 2.22 26.60
C PHE A 383 -3.24 1.50 25.30
N TRP A 384 -2.30 0.73 24.76
CA TRP A 384 -2.41 -0.01 23.51
C TRP A 384 -2.59 0.88 22.28
N SER A 385 -2.29 2.15 22.38
CA SER A 385 -2.26 3.05 21.23
C SER A 385 -0.95 2.93 20.48
N SER A 386 -1.04 2.88 19.15
CA SER A 386 0.14 2.82 18.28
C SER A 386 0.83 4.17 18.19
N LYS A 387 2.15 4.15 18.29
CA LYS A 387 3.05 5.26 18.01
C LYS A 387 4.01 4.88 16.89
N LEU A 388 4.33 5.83 16.06
CA LEU A 388 5.30 5.66 14.98
C LEU A 388 6.53 6.51 15.28
N SER A 389 7.70 5.88 15.36
CA SER A 389 8.98 6.55 15.50
C SER A 389 9.85 6.33 14.26
N ARG A 390 10.78 7.23 14.01
CA ARG A 390 11.75 7.16 12.92
C ARG A 390 13.12 6.94 13.51
N LEU A 391 13.89 6.01 12.96
CA LEU A 391 15.23 5.71 13.44
C LEU A 391 16.18 6.92 13.38
N SER A 392 15.92 7.90 12.51
CA SER A 392 16.68 9.15 12.44
C SER A 392 16.42 10.10 13.59
N ASP A 393 15.30 9.96 14.29
CA ASP A 393 14.88 10.82 15.40
C ASP A 393 15.62 10.44 16.70
N ASP A 394 16.18 9.22 16.72
CA ASP A 394 16.99 8.73 17.84
C ASP A 394 18.45 9.14 17.71
N SER A 395 19.08 9.48 18.84
CA SER A 395 20.49 9.86 18.92
C SER A 395 21.47 8.68 18.73
N ILE A 396 20.97 7.51 18.34
CA ILE A 396 21.78 6.28 18.17
C ILE A 396 22.77 6.45 17.01
N ARG A 397 24.05 6.21 17.26
CA ARG A 397 25.09 6.28 16.23
C ARG A 397 24.88 5.18 15.16
N LYS A 398 25.14 5.50 13.89
CA LYS A 398 25.02 4.57 12.73
C LYS A 398 25.70 3.21 12.96
N GLU A 399 26.79 3.20 13.71
CA GLU A 399 27.62 2.02 13.97
C GLU A 399 26.91 0.98 14.87
N TYR A 400 25.90 1.42 15.63
CA TYR A 400 25.15 0.57 16.55
C TYR A 400 23.84 0.02 15.96
N ILE A 401 23.50 0.41 14.72
CA ILE A 401 22.27 -0.06 14.07
C ILE A 401 22.63 -1.35 13.33
N THR A 402 22.62 -2.44 14.05
CA THR A 402 22.79 -3.80 13.56
C THR A 402 21.64 -4.64 14.05
N GLU A 403 21.37 -5.74 13.37
CA GLU A 403 20.43 -6.78 13.81
C GLU A 403 20.63 -7.13 15.30
N LYS A 404 21.88 -7.33 15.71
CA LYS A 404 22.26 -7.65 17.10
C LYS A 404 21.80 -6.59 18.11
N ASN A 405 21.87 -5.30 17.75
CA ASN A 405 21.47 -4.20 18.64
C ASN A 405 19.96 -3.96 18.60
N TYR A 406 19.30 -4.30 17.51
CA TYR A 406 17.84 -4.32 17.44
C TYR A 406 17.28 -5.35 18.44
N TYR A 407 17.83 -6.57 18.49
CA TYR A 407 17.43 -7.56 19.49
C TYR A 407 17.76 -7.11 20.92
N LYS A 408 18.92 -6.48 21.14
CA LYS A 408 19.27 -5.90 22.46
C LYS A 408 18.28 -4.79 22.88
N TRP A 409 17.88 -3.94 21.96
CA TRP A 409 16.91 -2.88 22.21
C TRP A 409 15.53 -3.46 22.50
N ILE A 410 15.10 -4.50 21.78
CA ILE A 410 13.90 -5.27 22.06
C ILE A 410 13.98 -5.91 23.46
N PHE A 411 15.07 -6.58 23.79
CA PHE A 411 15.26 -7.17 25.12
C PHE A 411 15.31 -6.14 26.25
N TRP A 412 15.93 -4.99 26.00
CA TRP A 412 15.93 -3.88 26.97
C TRP A 412 14.53 -3.32 27.17
N TRP A 413 13.75 -3.18 26.10
CA TRP A 413 12.36 -2.73 26.16
C TRP A 413 11.46 -3.75 26.88
N LEU A 414 11.62 -5.05 26.60
CA LEU A 414 10.96 -6.12 27.32
C LEU A 414 11.28 -6.06 28.82
N LYS A 415 12.55 -5.94 29.17
CA LYS A 415 13.01 -5.90 30.55
C LYS A 415 12.49 -4.68 31.34
N ASN A 416 12.35 -3.53 30.68
CA ASN A 416 11.80 -2.33 31.32
C ASN A 416 10.26 -2.29 31.34
N ASN A 417 9.60 -3.23 30.69
CA ASN A 417 8.14 -3.44 30.76
C ASN A 417 7.78 -4.74 31.50
N GLU A 418 8.76 -5.40 32.12
CA GLU A 418 8.65 -6.67 32.86
C GLU A 418 7.88 -6.59 34.20
N GLU A 419 7.16 -5.53 34.51
CA GLU A 419 6.09 -5.60 35.53
C GLU A 419 4.91 -6.50 35.10
N ARG A 420 5.10 -7.30 34.02
CA ARG A 420 4.09 -8.21 33.45
C ARG A 420 4.46 -9.70 33.46
N ASP A 421 5.62 -10.09 33.95
CA ASP A 421 6.06 -11.49 33.92
C ASP A 421 5.61 -12.35 35.12
N ASP A 422 4.64 -11.89 35.89
CA ASP A 422 3.97 -12.73 36.89
C ASP A 422 2.97 -13.75 36.30
N LEU A 423 2.83 -13.81 34.97
CA LEU A 423 1.90 -14.72 34.30
C LEU A 423 2.45 -16.14 34.04
N LEU A 424 3.71 -16.42 34.39
CA LEU A 424 4.31 -17.75 34.23
C LEU A 424 4.63 -18.45 35.58
N ASN A 425 4.21 -17.87 36.70
CA ASN A 425 4.45 -18.42 38.04
C ASN A 425 3.17 -18.83 38.77
N ASP A 426 2.06 -19.04 38.08
CA ASP A 426 0.87 -19.71 38.62
C ASP A 426 0.64 -21.09 37.99
#